data_f22b9e39d3a83341fcc32a5e91e8bfb5
#
_entry.id   f22b9e39d3a83341fcc32a5e91e8bfb5
#
_cell.length_a   1.000
_cell.length_b   1.000
_cell.length_c   1.000
_cell.angle_alpha   90.00
_cell.angle_beta   90.00
_cell.angle_gamma   90.00
#
_symmetry.space_group_name_H-M   'P 1'
#
loop_
_entity.id
_entity.type
_entity.pdbx_description
1 polymer ?
#
loop_
_entity_poly.entity_id
_entity_poly.type
_entity_poly.pdbx_seq_one_letter_code
_entity_poly.pdbx_strand_id
1 'polypeptide(L)'
;IYKTVTINNRLIMVGYNRRYSPSIRWLKKQLSPSVPYSIYYQINAGYIPPESWYQSTEQGGRLVGEVGHFVDTLQYLLDADPIEVYANFCETANMPHQDNSYITIKFDDGSNCVIAYLADGDYKYSKEKILISGFQTNIEFDNFKNIQVFKNGKCTRKSFLGLDKGQKEEMKVFANSFSEGIQPIEMDSLFISTLTTIKALESIKTGLPIKINITDLQD
;
A
#
# COMPACT_ATOMS: atom_id res chain seq x y z
N ILE A 1 15.01 -3.46 -14.26
CA ILE A 1 13.69 -3.20 -14.90
C ILE A 1 13.51 -1.70 -15.12
N TYR A 2 13.63 -0.84 -14.08
CA TYR A 2 13.45 0.63 -14.19
C TYR A 2 14.24 1.22 -15.38
N LYS A 3 15.56 1.03 -15.41
CA LYS A 3 16.43 1.49 -16.52
C LYS A 3 15.93 1.02 -17.89
N THR A 4 15.57 -0.25 -18.01
CA THR A 4 15.13 -0.84 -19.29
C THR A 4 13.84 -0.23 -19.79
N VAL A 5 12.87 -0.03 -18.88
CA VAL A 5 11.56 0.55 -19.23
C VAL A 5 11.71 2.02 -19.62
N THR A 6 12.49 2.78 -18.85
CA THR A 6 12.73 4.21 -19.07
C THR A 6 13.44 4.46 -20.41
N ILE A 7 14.55 3.72 -20.67
CA ILE A 7 15.32 3.87 -21.91
C ILE A 7 14.49 3.51 -23.16
N ASN A 8 13.66 2.46 -23.06
CA ASN A 8 12.89 1.96 -24.18
C ASN A 8 11.49 2.57 -24.29
N ASN A 9 11.12 3.50 -23.41
CA ASN A 9 9.80 4.14 -23.34
C ASN A 9 8.65 3.13 -23.47
N ARG A 10 8.67 2.07 -22.63
CA ARG A 10 7.70 0.99 -22.65
C ARG A 10 6.63 1.21 -21.59
N LEU A 11 5.39 0.89 -21.95
CA LEU A 11 4.30 0.81 -20.97
C LEU A 11 4.57 -0.32 -19.98
N ILE A 12 4.40 -0.01 -18.71
CA ILE A 12 4.47 -0.97 -17.62
C ILE A 12 3.31 -0.76 -16.67
N MET A 13 2.75 -1.84 -16.16
CA MET A 13 1.78 -1.82 -15.09
C MET A 13 2.13 -2.87 -14.06
N VAL A 14 2.07 -2.49 -12.80
CA VAL A 14 2.13 -3.41 -11.67
C VAL A 14 0.71 -3.60 -11.16
N GLY A 15 0.35 -4.79 -10.75
CA GLY A 15 -1.01 -5.16 -10.34
C GLY A 15 -1.52 -4.47 -9.07
N TYR A 16 -1.33 -3.16 -8.94
CA TYR A 16 -1.77 -2.36 -7.80
C TYR A 16 -3.25 -1.99 -7.94
N ASN A 17 -4.10 -2.99 -7.79
CA ASN A 17 -5.53 -2.93 -8.07
C ASN A 17 -6.34 -2.02 -7.14
N ARG A 18 -5.91 -1.78 -5.90
CA ARG A 18 -6.71 -1.10 -4.86
C ARG A 18 -7.10 0.32 -5.22
N ARG A 19 -6.21 1.07 -5.90
CA ARG A 19 -6.51 2.44 -6.39
C ARG A 19 -7.69 2.50 -7.36
N TYR A 20 -8.04 1.37 -7.98
CA TYR A 20 -9.18 1.25 -8.90
C TYR A 20 -10.46 0.80 -8.21
N SER A 21 -10.42 0.43 -6.93
CA SER A 21 -11.60 0.05 -6.16
C SER A 21 -12.58 1.22 -6.01
N PRO A 22 -13.88 1.00 -6.22
CA PRO A 22 -14.89 2.04 -6.01
C PRO A 22 -14.85 2.64 -4.59
N SER A 23 -14.58 1.82 -3.58
CA SER A 23 -14.53 2.25 -2.19
C SER A 23 -13.29 3.10 -1.90
N ILE A 24 -12.10 2.74 -2.42
CA ILE A 24 -10.87 3.53 -2.27
C ILE A 24 -10.97 4.84 -3.05
N ARG A 25 -11.54 4.84 -4.25
CA ARG A 25 -11.82 6.06 -5.03
C ARG A 25 -12.79 7.00 -4.29
N TRP A 26 -13.80 6.45 -3.63
CA TRP A 26 -14.71 7.24 -2.81
C TRP A 26 -14.02 7.78 -1.56
N LEU A 27 -13.21 6.96 -0.88
CA LEU A 27 -12.41 7.34 0.28
C LEU A 27 -11.49 8.52 -0.05
N LYS A 28 -10.76 8.46 -1.16
CA LYS A 28 -9.88 9.56 -1.61
C LYS A 28 -10.62 10.89 -1.71
N LYS A 29 -11.85 10.90 -2.20
CA LYS A 29 -12.68 12.13 -2.31
C LYS A 29 -13.10 12.73 -0.96
N GLN A 30 -12.91 12.03 0.15
CA GLN A 30 -13.17 12.54 1.50
C GLN A 30 -11.96 13.26 2.09
N LEU A 31 -10.78 13.02 1.54
CA LEU A 31 -9.54 13.67 1.96
C LEU A 31 -9.42 15.06 1.32
N SER A 32 -8.91 16.00 2.08
CA SER A 32 -8.57 17.32 1.55
C SER A 32 -7.19 17.26 0.88
N PRO A 33 -7.02 17.83 -0.31
CA PRO A 33 -5.72 17.82 -0.98
C PRO A 33 -4.69 18.65 -0.21
N SER A 34 -3.43 18.25 -0.30
CA SER A 34 -2.28 18.97 0.24
C SER A 34 -2.33 19.24 1.75
N VAL A 35 -2.94 18.33 2.51
CA VAL A 35 -2.91 18.34 3.99
C VAL A 35 -2.38 17.00 4.49
N PRO A 36 -1.48 17.02 5.48
CA PRO A 36 -0.93 15.79 6.03
C PRO A 36 -1.95 15.02 6.88
N TYR A 37 -1.88 13.69 6.78
CA TYR A 37 -2.71 12.75 7.54
C TYR A 37 -1.85 11.76 8.32
N SER A 38 -2.38 11.32 9.47
CA SER A 38 -1.91 10.13 10.17
C SER A 38 -2.78 8.95 9.76
N ILE A 39 -2.18 7.90 9.21
CA ILE A 39 -2.91 6.73 8.70
C ILE A 39 -2.39 5.45 9.36
N TYR A 40 -3.32 4.63 9.83
CA TYR A 40 -3.04 3.26 10.25
C TYR A 40 -3.76 2.31 9.29
N TYR A 41 -2.99 1.48 8.59
CA TYR A 41 -3.49 0.50 7.63
C TYR A 41 -3.19 -0.90 8.15
N GLN A 42 -4.20 -1.59 8.64
CA GLN A 42 -4.08 -2.96 9.13
C GLN A 42 -4.46 -3.96 8.04
N ILE A 43 -3.59 -4.93 7.85
CA ILE A 43 -3.80 -6.06 6.96
C ILE A 43 -3.78 -7.34 7.77
N ASN A 44 -4.89 -8.08 7.77
CA ASN A 44 -4.98 -9.44 8.25
C ASN A 44 -4.65 -10.38 7.08
N ALA A 45 -3.35 -10.65 6.89
CA ALA A 45 -2.84 -11.32 5.70
C ALA A 45 -3.14 -12.82 5.69
N GLY A 46 -3.29 -13.42 6.89
CA GLY A 46 -3.49 -14.85 7.08
C GLY A 46 -2.19 -15.67 6.99
N TYR A 47 -2.18 -16.79 7.64
CA TYR A 47 -1.04 -17.70 7.70
C TYR A 47 -0.75 -18.33 6.34
N ILE A 48 0.53 -18.40 5.98
CA ILE A 48 1.05 -19.18 4.84
C ILE A 48 2.17 -20.09 5.37
N PRO A 49 2.14 -21.40 5.07
CA PRO A 49 3.17 -22.34 5.52
C PRO A 49 4.58 -21.94 5.04
N PRO A 50 5.64 -22.20 5.84
CA PRO A 50 7.02 -21.85 5.47
C PRO A 50 7.50 -22.47 4.16
N GLU A 51 6.96 -23.63 3.79
CA GLU A 51 7.31 -24.36 2.57
C GLU A 51 6.68 -23.76 1.30
N SER A 52 5.78 -22.80 1.46
CA SER A 52 5.14 -22.12 0.34
C SER A 52 6.18 -21.30 -0.45
N TRP A 53 6.08 -21.30 -1.77
CA TRP A 53 6.92 -20.47 -2.63
C TRP A 53 6.81 -18.97 -2.30
N TYR A 54 5.69 -18.53 -1.73
CA TYR A 54 5.49 -17.16 -1.24
C TYR A 54 6.47 -16.76 -0.12
N GLN A 55 7.02 -17.75 0.60
CA GLN A 55 8.00 -17.53 1.67
C GLN A 55 9.45 -17.53 1.17
N SER A 56 9.67 -17.72 -0.13
CA SER A 56 11.01 -17.75 -0.72
C SER A 56 11.74 -16.42 -0.50
N THR A 57 12.87 -16.49 0.19
CA THR A 57 13.75 -15.34 0.42
C THR A 57 14.37 -14.80 -0.86
N GLU A 58 14.54 -15.65 -1.89
CA GLU A 58 15.02 -15.24 -3.22
C GLU A 58 14.07 -14.27 -3.92
N GLN A 59 12.78 -14.34 -3.59
CA GLN A 59 11.76 -13.46 -4.14
C GLN A 59 11.41 -12.29 -3.18
N GLY A 60 12.16 -12.13 -2.08
CA GLY A 60 11.92 -11.09 -1.09
C GLY A 60 10.79 -11.40 -0.11
N GLY A 61 10.22 -12.61 -0.15
CA GLY A 61 9.15 -13.04 0.73
C GLY A 61 7.86 -12.24 0.57
N ARG A 62 6.94 -12.42 1.50
CA ARG A 62 5.62 -11.76 1.47
C ARG A 62 5.69 -10.24 1.58
N LEU A 63 6.68 -9.71 2.28
CA LEU A 63 6.80 -8.27 2.47
C LEU A 63 7.02 -7.57 1.13
N VAL A 64 7.93 -8.04 0.28
CA VAL A 64 8.12 -7.48 -1.06
C VAL A 64 6.96 -7.83 -1.98
N GLY A 65 6.44 -9.05 -1.91
CA GLY A 65 5.38 -9.53 -2.80
C GLY A 65 4.01 -8.90 -2.56
N GLU A 66 3.69 -8.52 -1.32
CA GLU A 66 2.33 -8.05 -0.98
C GLU A 66 2.29 -6.59 -0.48
N VAL A 67 3.29 -6.12 0.28
CA VAL A 67 3.19 -4.80 0.93
C VAL A 67 3.19 -3.65 -0.05
N GLY A 68 3.79 -3.81 -1.23
CA GLY A 68 3.73 -2.83 -2.32
C GLY A 68 2.31 -2.38 -2.68
N HIS A 69 1.34 -3.29 -2.60
CA HIS A 69 -0.08 -2.97 -2.80
C HIS A 69 -0.62 -1.93 -1.81
N PHE A 70 -0.15 -1.97 -0.56
CA PHE A 70 -0.63 -1.07 0.50
C PHE A 70 0.11 0.25 0.44
N VAL A 71 1.40 0.25 0.10
CA VAL A 71 2.18 1.46 -0.18
C VAL A 71 1.55 2.24 -1.33
N ASP A 72 1.26 1.57 -2.46
CA ASP A 72 0.58 2.16 -3.62
C ASP A 72 -0.80 2.75 -3.26
N THR A 73 -1.56 2.07 -2.40
CA THR A 73 -2.85 2.59 -1.92
C THR A 73 -2.67 3.89 -1.14
N LEU A 74 -1.66 3.97 -0.28
CA LEU A 74 -1.35 5.18 0.50
C LEU A 74 -0.89 6.32 -0.41
N GLN A 75 0.02 6.07 -1.37
CA GLN A 75 0.42 7.06 -2.38
C GLN A 75 -0.80 7.59 -3.14
N TYR A 76 -1.68 6.70 -3.57
CA TYR A 76 -2.90 7.09 -4.27
C TYR A 76 -3.83 7.95 -3.40
N LEU A 77 -4.01 7.61 -2.13
CA LEU A 77 -4.88 8.36 -1.21
C LEU A 77 -4.33 9.76 -0.93
N LEU A 78 -3.02 9.87 -0.73
CA LEU A 78 -2.34 11.09 -0.31
C LEU A 78 -1.93 11.99 -1.48
N ASP A 79 -1.83 11.47 -2.70
CA ASP A 79 -1.13 12.11 -3.83
C ASP A 79 0.30 12.55 -3.44
N ALA A 80 1.02 11.68 -2.73
CA ALA A 80 2.33 11.95 -2.15
C ALA A 80 3.23 10.71 -2.23
N ASP A 81 4.54 10.91 -2.25
CA ASP A 81 5.52 9.85 -2.35
C ASP A 81 6.20 9.54 -0.99
N PRO A 82 6.48 8.25 -0.70
CA PRO A 82 7.30 7.85 0.44
C PRO A 82 8.71 8.41 0.37
N ILE A 83 9.19 9.01 1.47
CA ILE A 83 10.55 9.57 1.58
C ILE A 83 11.43 8.88 2.64
N GLU A 84 10.81 8.17 3.58
CA GLU A 84 11.52 7.45 4.64
C GLU A 84 10.67 6.28 5.12
N VAL A 85 11.30 5.14 5.40
CA VAL A 85 10.64 3.98 5.98
C VAL A 85 11.40 3.45 7.19
N TYR A 86 10.65 3.07 8.23
CA TYR A 86 11.14 2.28 9.36
C TYR A 86 10.27 1.05 9.52
N ALA A 87 10.87 -0.13 9.66
CA ALA A 87 10.13 -1.37 9.83
C ALA A 87 10.72 -2.25 10.92
N ASN A 88 9.83 -2.91 11.66
CA ASN A 88 10.15 -3.94 12.62
C ASN A 88 9.13 -5.08 12.52
N PHE A 89 9.39 -6.18 13.21
CA PHE A 89 8.50 -7.34 13.23
C PHE A 89 8.36 -7.92 14.64
N CYS A 90 7.25 -8.63 14.84
CA CYS A 90 7.02 -9.41 16.05
C CYS A 90 7.53 -10.83 15.83
N GLU A 91 8.48 -11.26 16.66
CA GLU A 91 8.93 -12.66 16.68
C GLU A 91 7.86 -13.55 17.27
N THR A 92 7.38 -14.50 16.48
CA THR A 92 6.45 -15.54 16.94
C THR A 92 7.03 -16.90 16.67
N ALA A 93 6.90 -17.82 17.63
CA ALA A 93 7.63 -19.09 17.65
C ALA A 93 7.37 -20.02 16.45
N ASN A 94 6.29 -19.83 15.71
CA ASN A 94 5.85 -20.72 14.63
C ASN A 94 5.61 -19.98 13.30
N MET A 95 6.04 -18.73 13.17
CA MET A 95 5.80 -17.94 11.97
C MET A 95 7.10 -17.70 11.21
N PRO A 96 7.08 -17.79 9.88
CA PRO A 96 8.20 -17.36 9.08
C PRO A 96 8.55 -15.90 9.38
N HIS A 97 9.82 -15.59 9.23
CA HIS A 97 10.37 -14.28 9.50
C HIS A 97 9.56 -13.18 8.79
N GLN A 98 9.20 -12.13 9.55
CA GLN A 98 8.64 -10.87 9.03
C GLN A 98 7.15 -10.88 8.64
N ASP A 99 6.43 -12.00 8.82
CA ASP A 99 5.00 -12.09 8.49
C ASP A 99 4.09 -11.30 9.45
N ASN A 100 4.61 -10.81 10.58
CA ASN A 100 3.95 -9.88 11.49
C ASN A 100 4.79 -8.60 11.62
N SER A 101 4.68 -7.72 10.63
CA SER A 101 5.51 -6.51 10.53
C SER A 101 4.71 -5.23 10.71
N TYR A 102 5.36 -4.25 11.33
CA TYR A 102 4.92 -2.86 11.39
C TYR A 102 5.87 -2.00 10.58
N ILE A 103 5.33 -1.28 9.61
CA ILE A 103 6.08 -0.49 8.64
C ILE A 103 5.60 0.95 8.74
N THR A 104 6.41 1.83 9.30
CA THR A 104 6.13 3.26 9.39
C THR A 104 6.74 3.96 8.18
N ILE A 105 5.95 4.77 7.49
CA ILE A 105 6.34 5.46 6.27
C ILE A 105 6.04 6.94 6.42
N LYS A 106 7.04 7.79 6.16
CA LYS A 106 6.85 9.23 6.00
C LYS A 106 6.70 9.57 4.53
N PHE A 107 5.78 10.47 4.25
CA PHE A 107 5.50 11.00 2.92
C PHE A 107 6.00 12.44 2.78
N ASP A 108 6.24 12.88 1.56
CA ASP A 108 6.76 14.21 1.24
C ASP A 108 5.76 15.33 1.50
N ASP A 109 4.45 15.04 1.57
CA ASP A 109 3.40 15.97 2.01
C ASP A 109 3.35 16.17 3.54
N GLY A 110 4.21 15.48 4.29
CA GLY A 110 4.23 15.48 5.76
C GLY A 110 3.35 14.43 6.42
N SER A 111 2.62 13.63 5.66
CA SER A 111 1.83 12.50 6.18
C SER A 111 2.73 11.42 6.79
N ASN A 112 2.19 10.75 7.81
CA ASN A 112 2.87 9.62 8.45
C ASN A 112 1.92 8.43 8.54
N CYS A 113 2.34 7.30 7.99
CA CYS A 113 1.51 6.11 7.86
C CYS A 113 2.16 4.90 8.52
N VAL A 114 1.34 4.05 9.11
CA VAL A 114 1.75 2.74 9.62
C VAL A 114 0.99 1.66 8.88
N ILE A 115 1.70 0.76 8.21
CA ILE A 115 1.16 -0.49 7.68
C ILE A 115 1.43 -1.57 8.72
N ALA A 116 0.36 -2.16 9.28
CA ALA A 116 0.43 -3.32 10.14
C ALA A 116 0.08 -4.56 9.30
N TYR A 117 1.11 -5.25 8.81
CA TYR A 117 0.97 -6.48 8.04
C TYR A 117 1.05 -7.68 8.98
N LEU A 118 -0.10 -8.32 9.25
CA LEU A 118 -0.27 -9.31 10.32
C LEU A 118 -0.80 -10.62 9.73
N ALA A 119 -0.02 -11.69 9.86
CA ALA A 119 -0.35 -12.99 9.29
C ALA A 119 -0.93 -13.98 10.28
N ASP A 120 -0.94 -13.67 11.59
CA ASP A 120 -1.35 -14.58 12.68
C ASP A 120 -2.77 -14.27 13.20
N GLY A 121 -3.59 -13.60 12.40
CA GLY A 121 -4.95 -13.23 12.75
C GLY A 121 -5.98 -14.29 12.34
N ASP A 122 -7.18 -14.26 12.96
CA ASP A 122 -8.29 -15.11 12.58
C ASP A 122 -8.83 -14.74 11.18
N TYR A 123 -9.08 -15.74 10.34
CA TYR A 123 -9.52 -15.58 8.96
C TYR A 123 -10.93 -14.96 8.81
N LYS A 124 -11.75 -14.96 9.86
CA LYS A 124 -13.06 -14.29 9.89
C LYS A 124 -12.95 -12.79 10.14
N TYR A 125 -11.81 -12.32 10.64
CA TYR A 125 -11.58 -10.90 10.83
C TYR A 125 -11.41 -10.19 9.48
N SER A 126 -11.78 -8.91 9.41
CA SER A 126 -11.64 -8.11 8.20
C SER A 126 -10.22 -8.14 7.67
N LYS A 127 -10.06 -8.43 6.36
CA LYS A 127 -8.73 -8.52 5.76
C LYS A 127 -8.00 -7.18 5.74
N GLU A 128 -8.70 -6.08 5.48
CA GLU A 128 -8.10 -4.75 5.35
C GLU A 128 -8.93 -3.70 6.10
N LYS A 129 -8.26 -2.93 6.98
CA LYS A 129 -8.84 -1.79 7.69
C LYS A 129 -7.92 -0.58 7.59
N ILE A 130 -8.50 0.60 7.35
CA ILE A 130 -7.76 1.86 7.34
C ILE A 130 -8.42 2.82 8.32
N LEU A 131 -7.60 3.39 9.20
CA LEU A 131 -7.98 4.48 10.09
C LEU A 131 -7.19 5.71 9.64
N ILE A 132 -7.89 6.81 9.38
CA ILE A 132 -7.29 8.07 8.94
C ILE A 132 -7.68 9.16 9.93
N SER A 133 -6.70 9.95 10.35
CA SER A 133 -6.90 11.10 11.23
C SER A 133 -6.13 12.30 10.69
N GLY A 134 -6.78 13.43 10.57
CA GLY A 134 -6.17 14.68 10.15
C GLY A 134 -7.21 15.71 9.72
N PHE A 135 -6.85 16.98 9.74
CA PHE A 135 -7.70 18.08 9.31
C PHE A 135 -9.14 18.04 9.89
N GLN A 136 -9.23 17.77 11.21
CA GLN A 136 -10.49 17.64 11.97
C GLN A 136 -11.43 16.56 11.38
N THR A 137 -10.86 15.56 10.74
CA THR A 137 -11.58 14.46 10.11
C THR A 137 -11.01 13.13 10.61
N ASN A 138 -11.89 12.18 10.96
CA ASN A 138 -11.54 10.80 11.19
C ASN A 138 -12.29 9.93 10.19
N ILE A 139 -11.62 8.94 9.64
CA ILE A 139 -12.24 7.99 8.70
C ILE A 139 -11.91 6.57 9.12
N GLU A 140 -12.92 5.72 9.10
CA GLU A 140 -12.80 4.27 9.29
C GLU A 140 -13.22 3.58 8.00
N PHE A 141 -12.29 2.83 7.40
CA PHE A 141 -12.54 1.99 6.23
C PHE A 141 -12.46 0.53 6.64
N ASP A 142 -13.46 -0.26 6.27
CA ASP A 142 -13.51 -1.68 6.58
C ASP A 142 -13.76 -2.52 5.32
N ASN A 143 -12.71 -3.21 4.90
CA ASN A 143 -12.69 -4.32 3.95
C ASN A 143 -13.45 -4.04 2.63
N PHE A 144 -13.28 -2.85 2.05
CA PHE A 144 -13.91 -2.40 0.80
C PHE A 144 -15.45 -2.31 0.84
N LYS A 145 -16.07 -2.60 1.98
CA LYS A 145 -17.52 -2.65 2.14
C LYS A 145 -18.11 -1.46 2.85
N ASN A 146 -17.46 -0.99 3.91
CA ASN A 146 -18.01 0.06 4.76
C ASN A 146 -16.97 1.17 5.00
N ILE A 147 -17.45 2.40 4.95
CA ILE A 147 -16.65 3.58 5.28
C ILE A 147 -17.48 4.47 6.19
N GLN A 148 -16.89 4.96 7.28
CA GLN A 148 -17.45 5.97 8.16
C GLN A 148 -16.54 7.19 8.16
N VAL A 149 -17.13 8.37 7.98
CA VAL A 149 -16.43 9.65 7.99
C VAL A 149 -17.00 10.52 9.10
N PHE A 150 -16.17 10.90 10.04
CA PHE A 150 -16.48 11.78 11.15
C PHE A 150 -15.88 13.16 10.87
N LYS A 151 -16.71 14.16 10.65
CA LYS A 151 -16.28 15.52 10.33
C LYS A 151 -17.29 16.52 10.85
N ASN A 152 -16.84 17.60 11.51
CA ASN A 152 -17.70 18.66 12.04
C ASN A 152 -18.82 18.12 12.95
N GLY A 153 -18.52 17.17 13.83
CA GLY A 153 -19.49 16.56 14.75
C GLY A 153 -20.53 15.65 14.09
N LYS A 154 -20.40 15.37 12.80
CA LYS A 154 -21.30 14.48 12.04
C LYS A 154 -20.60 13.21 11.62
N CYS A 155 -21.36 12.12 11.53
CA CYS A 155 -20.91 10.84 10.98
C CYS A 155 -21.65 10.54 9.68
N THR A 156 -20.94 10.45 8.57
CA THR A 156 -21.45 9.97 7.28
C THR A 156 -21.01 8.52 7.06
N ARG A 157 -21.95 7.66 6.64
CA ARG A 157 -21.68 6.25 6.36
C ARG A 157 -21.90 5.94 4.89
N LYS A 158 -20.99 5.15 4.31
CA LYS A 158 -21.09 4.66 2.93
C LYS A 158 -20.86 3.17 2.94
N SER A 159 -21.79 2.41 2.33
CA SER A 159 -21.63 0.97 2.12
C SER A 159 -21.57 0.66 0.63
N PHE A 160 -20.82 -0.38 0.30
CA PHE A 160 -20.62 -0.89 -1.05
C PHE A 160 -21.11 -2.34 -1.12
N LEU A 161 -21.76 -2.69 -2.23
CA LEU A 161 -22.21 -4.05 -2.48
C LEU A 161 -21.05 -4.91 -2.96
N GLY A 162 -20.79 -6.02 -2.25
CA GLY A 162 -19.73 -6.94 -2.59
C GLY A 162 -18.33 -6.47 -2.18
N LEU A 163 -17.34 -7.28 -2.51
CA LEU A 163 -15.92 -7.05 -2.26
C LEU A 163 -15.23 -6.73 -3.59
N ASP A 164 -15.29 -5.47 -4.01
CA ASP A 164 -14.62 -5.01 -5.23
C ASP A 164 -13.29 -4.33 -4.88
N LYS A 165 -12.19 -5.03 -5.14
CA LYS A 165 -10.83 -4.54 -4.94
C LYS A 165 -10.24 -3.84 -6.17
N GLY A 166 -11.01 -3.68 -7.24
CA GLY A 166 -10.61 -2.91 -8.42
C GLY A 166 -9.96 -3.70 -9.56
N GLN A 167 -9.79 -5.03 -9.46
CA GLN A 167 -9.09 -5.81 -10.49
C GLN A 167 -9.70 -5.66 -11.88
N LYS A 168 -11.04 -5.67 -11.97
CA LYS A 168 -11.72 -5.52 -13.26
C LYS A 168 -11.45 -4.16 -13.91
N GLU A 169 -11.50 -3.10 -13.11
CA GLU A 169 -11.24 -1.75 -13.60
C GLU A 169 -9.76 -1.53 -13.92
N GLU A 170 -8.86 -2.10 -13.13
CA GLU A 170 -7.43 -2.15 -13.41
C GLU A 170 -7.13 -2.71 -14.79
N MET A 171 -7.67 -3.90 -15.11
CA MET A 171 -7.47 -4.55 -16.41
C MET A 171 -8.04 -3.72 -17.56
N LYS A 172 -9.18 -3.06 -17.35
CA LYS A 172 -9.77 -2.16 -18.33
C LYS A 172 -8.89 -0.93 -18.58
N VAL A 173 -8.37 -0.31 -17.52
CA VAL A 173 -7.45 0.82 -17.63
C VAL A 173 -6.19 0.40 -18.37
N PHE A 174 -5.62 -0.75 -18.06
CA PHE A 174 -4.44 -1.26 -18.74
C PHE A 174 -4.68 -1.48 -20.24
N ALA A 175 -5.81 -2.12 -20.61
CA ALA A 175 -6.15 -2.33 -22.02
C ALA A 175 -6.30 -1.01 -22.78
N ASN A 176 -6.97 -0.02 -22.19
CA ASN A 176 -7.12 1.31 -22.79
C ASN A 176 -5.76 2.01 -22.94
N SER A 177 -4.93 1.98 -21.88
CA SER A 177 -3.59 2.57 -21.89
C SER A 177 -2.70 1.99 -22.98
N PHE A 178 -2.80 0.69 -23.22
CA PHE A 178 -2.07 0.03 -24.30
C PHE A 178 -2.53 0.53 -25.67
N SER A 179 -3.84 0.73 -25.87
CA SER A 179 -4.40 1.23 -27.11
C SER A 179 -4.07 2.70 -27.38
N GLU A 180 -3.98 3.50 -26.31
CA GLU A 180 -3.73 4.95 -26.37
C GLU A 180 -2.24 5.29 -26.30
N GLY A 181 -1.38 4.34 -25.93
CA GLY A 181 0.05 4.58 -25.71
C GLY A 181 0.34 5.44 -24.47
N ILE A 182 -0.59 5.50 -23.50
CA ILE A 182 -0.49 6.36 -22.32
C ILE A 182 -0.18 5.50 -21.08
N GLN A 183 0.86 5.88 -20.32
CA GLN A 183 1.22 5.21 -19.06
C GLN A 183 0.10 5.41 -18.02
N PRO A 184 -0.52 4.34 -17.47
CA PRO A 184 -1.71 4.46 -16.61
C PRO A 184 -1.43 4.96 -15.19
N ILE A 185 -0.21 4.75 -14.72
CA ILE A 185 0.30 5.22 -13.43
C ILE A 185 1.70 5.77 -13.70
N GLU A 186 2.03 6.90 -13.14
CA GLU A 186 3.38 7.47 -13.29
C GLU A 186 4.44 6.43 -12.91
N MET A 187 5.46 6.32 -13.76
CA MET A 187 6.46 5.27 -13.65
C MET A 187 7.20 5.34 -12.32
N ASP A 188 7.61 6.53 -11.91
CA ASP A 188 8.32 6.73 -10.64
C ASP A 188 7.48 6.29 -9.46
N SER A 189 6.18 6.61 -9.44
CA SER A 189 5.24 6.18 -8.40
C SER A 189 5.16 4.64 -8.30
N LEU A 190 5.13 3.93 -9.43
CA LEU A 190 5.14 2.45 -9.43
C LEU A 190 6.41 1.88 -8.80
N PHE A 191 7.56 2.45 -9.15
CA PHE A 191 8.84 1.95 -8.68
C PHE A 191 9.12 2.34 -7.23
N ILE A 192 8.72 3.53 -6.79
CA ILE A 192 8.81 3.97 -5.40
C ILE A 192 8.01 3.05 -4.47
N SER A 193 6.82 2.60 -4.87
CA SER A 193 6.05 1.63 -4.08
C SER A 193 6.85 0.35 -3.82
N THR A 194 7.48 -0.21 -4.84
CA THR A 194 8.32 -1.41 -4.72
C THR A 194 9.61 -1.12 -3.94
N LEU A 195 10.28 -0.01 -4.23
CA LEU A 195 11.49 0.41 -3.53
C LEU A 195 11.24 0.56 -2.03
N THR A 196 10.10 1.12 -1.64
CA THR A 196 9.71 1.25 -0.23
C THR A 196 9.68 -0.11 0.48
N THR A 197 9.20 -1.18 -0.18
CA THR A 197 9.20 -2.52 0.42
C THR A 197 10.61 -3.10 0.57
N ILE A 198 11.48 -2.85 -0.38
CA ILE A 198 12.90 -3.25 -0.31
C ILE A 198 13.61 -2.50 0.82
N LYS A 199 13.38 -1.19 0.94
CA LYS A 199 13.93 -0.36 2.01
C LYS A 199 13.34 -0.72 3.39
N ALA A 200 12.12 -1.21 3.45
CA ALA A 200 11.54 -1.76 4.69
C ALA A 200 12.29 -3.02 5.15
N LEU A 201 12.67 -3.93 4.22
CA LEU A 201 13.52 -5.07 4.55
C LEU A 201 14.92 -4.64 5.03
N GLU A 202 15.50 -3.62 4.41
CA GLU A 202 16.76 -3.03 4.84
C GLU A 202 16.63 -2.46 6.26
N SER A 203 15.54 -1.74 6.55
CA SER A 203 15.23 -1.22 7.89
C SER A 203 15.13 -2.32 8.94
N ILE A 204 14.44 -3.42 8.63
CA ILE A 204 14.36 -4.59 9.53
C ILE A 204 15.75 -5.15 9.85
N LYS A 205 16.63 -5.25 8.86
CA LYS A 205 17.99 -5.78 9.03
C LYS A 205 18.91 -4.86 9.84
N THR A 206 18.76 -3.56 9.65
CA THR A 206 19.63 -2.56 10.28
C THR A 206 19.11 -2.03 11.61
N GLY A 207 17.80 -2.16 11.85
CA GLY A 207 17.09 -1.53 12.98
C GLY A 207 16.98 0.00 12.88
N LEU A 208 17.24 0.59 11.69
CA LEU A 208 17.28 2.03 11.47
C LEU A 208 16.23 2.47 10.45
N PRO A 209 15.75 3.74 10.53
CA PRO A 209 15.01 4.36 9.45
C PRO A 209 15.87 4.49 8.18
N ILE A 210 15.28 4.18 7.03
CA ILE A 210 15.97 4.21 5.72
C ILE A 210 15.30 5.25 4.83
N LYS A 211 16.09 6.12 4.21
CA LYS A 211 15.62 7.08 3.21
C LYS A 211 15.25 6.38 1.91
N ILE A 212 14.26 6.92 1.23
CA ILE A 212 13.77 6.43 -0.06
C ILE A 212 14.07 7.51 -1.10
N ASN A 213 14.91 7.20 -2.07
CA ASN A 213 15.25 8.08 -3.18
C ASN A 213 15.06 7.32 -4.48
N ILE A 214 14.36 7.91 -5.44
CA ILE A 214 14.17 7.31 -6.78
C ILE A 214 15.51 7.06 -7.49
N THR A 215 16.53 7.85 -7.17
CA THR A 215 17.89 7.66 -7.70
C THR A 215 18.51 6.31 -7.36
N ASP A 216 18.07 5.68 -6.25
CA ASP A 216 18.53 4.33 -5.85
C ASP A 216 18.14 3.25 -6.89
N LEU A 217 17.24 3.56 -7.82
CA LEU A 217 16.83 2.68 -8.92
C LEU A 217 17.72 2.82 -10.16
N GLN A 218 18.60 3.82 -10.17
CA GLN A 218 19.48 4.12 -11.31
C GLN A 218 20.83 3.38 -11.21
N ASP A 219 21.16 2.88 -10.05
CA ASP A 219 22.33 2.04 -9.77
C ASP A 219 22.01 0.54 -9.95
#